data_42f64a2d6bdc7f0fe74f6d68a9e88b37
#
_entry.id   42f64a2d6bdc7f0fe74f6d68a9e88b37
#
_cell.length_a   1.000
_cell.length_b   1.000
_cell.length_c   1.000
_cell.angle_alpha   90.00
_cell.angle_beta   90.00
_cell.angle_gamma   90.00
#
_symmetry.space_group_name_H-M   'P 1'
#
loop_
_entity.id
_entity.type
_entity.pdbx_description
1 polymer ?
#
loop_
_entity_poly.entity_id
_entity_poly.type
_entity_poly.pdbx_seq_one_letter_code
_entity_poly.pdbx_strand_id
1 'polypeptide(L)'
;MAGAFENIVVTQDWQTQGHASFATSYPGKKVFETTKLSYGTQVLWPDHCVQGTDDASLHKDLKLPTAQLILRKGYHKAVDSYSAFEEADHKTLTGLAGYLKQRGIKTVFVTGLATDFCVAWTAMDARKLGFEVYVIEDATRAIDLNGSLAAAWKQMSAKGVKRIQSGDIASA
;
A
#
# COMPACT_ATOMS: atom_id res chain seq x y z
N MET A 1 -4.54 -12.58 15.13
CA MET A 1 -3.65 -11.42 14.89
C MET A 1 -4.35 -10.09 15.15
N ALA A 2 -5.47 -9.76 14.49
CA ALA A 2 -6.14 -8.46 14.65
C ALA A 2 -6.47 -8.06 16.10
N GLY A 3 -6.81 -9.00 16.96
CA GLY A 3 -7.09 -8.74 18.38
C GLY A 3 -5.91 -8.23 19.22
N ALA A 4 -4.69 -8.24 18.66
CA ALA A 4 -3.50 -7.67 19.30
C ALA A 4 -3.39 -6.15 19.13
N PHE A 5 -4.25 -5.53 18.31
CA PHE A 5 -4.18 -4.11 17.95
C PHE A 5 -5.43 -3.37 18.39
N GLU A 6 -5.24 -2.24 19.07
CA GLU A 6 -6.34 -1.32 19.43
C GLU A 6 -6.76 -0.47 18.24
N ASN A 7 -5.81 -0.08 17.39
CA ASN A 7 -6.06 0.77 16.23
C ASN A 7 -5.83 -0.01 14.95
N ILE A 8 -6.88 -0.13 14.15
CA ILE A 8 -6.84 -0.82 12.86
C ILE A 8 -7.33 0.13 11.78
N VAL A 9 -6.49 0.33 10.76
CA VAL A 9 -6.83 1.05 9.55
C VAL A 9 -6.82 0.05 8.39
N VAL A 10 -7.89 0.03 7.62
CA VAL A 10 -7.97 -0.73 6.37
C VAL A 10 -7.73 0.21 5.21
N THR A 11 -6.83 -0.15 4.30
CA THR A 11 -6.67 0.57 3.04
C THR A 11 -7.41 -0.15 1.93
N GLN A 12 -8.00 0.60 1.02
CA GLN A 12 -8.78 0.08 -0.09
C GLN A 12 -8.38 0.79 -1.38
N ASP A 13 -7.92 0.02 -2.36
CA ASP A 13 -7.68 0.55 -3.70
C ASP A 13 -9.00 0.94 -4.35
N TRP A 14 -9.06 2.14 -4.94
CA TRP A 14 -10.29 2.75 -5.42
C TRP A 14 -10.06 3.54 -6.70
N GLN A 15 -9.51 2.86 -7.74
CA GLN A 15 -9.14 3.50 -8.98
C GLN A 15 -10.36 3.91 -9.81
N THR A 16 -10.20 5.00 -10.54
CA THR A 16 -11.19 5.41 -11.54
C THR A 16 -11.10 4.52 -12.78
N GLN A 17 -12.19 4.41 -13.52
CA GLN A 17 -12.14 3.82 -14.86
C GLN A 17 -11.15 4.59 -15.73
N GLY A 18 -10.31 3.88 -16.50
CA GLY A 18 -9.28 4.48 -17.35
C GLY A 18 -8.17 5.17 -16.55
N HIS A 19 -7.82 4.64 -15.38
CA HIS A 19 -6.76 5.17 -14.53
C HIS A 19 -5.41 5.16 -15.23
N ALA A 20 -4.55 6.14 -14.92
CA ALA A 20 -3.24 6.30 -15.54
C ALA A 20 -2.26 5.15 -15.27
N SER A 21 -2.51 4.31 -14.29
CA SER A 21 -1.72 3.11 -14.01
C SER A 21 -2.12 1.88 -14.81
N PHE A 22 -3.20 1.93 -15.59
CA PHE A 22 -3.69 0.78 -16.34
C PHE A 22 -3.08 0.70 -17.74
N ALA A 23 -2.68 -0.52 -18.14
CA ALA A 23 -2.14 -0.76 -19.49
C ALA A 23 -3.18 -0.41 -20.58
N THR A 24 -4.46 -0.64 -20.33
CA THR A 24 -5.57 -0.33 -21.24
C THR A 24 -5.71 1.17 -21.53
N SER A 25 -5.16 2.04 -20.70
CA SER A 25 -5.16 3.48 -20.91
C SER A 25 -4.14 3.94 -21.98
N TYR A 26 -3.29 3.04 -22.49
CA TYR A 26 -2.21 3.35 -23.44
C TYR A 26 -2.26 2.37 -24.62
N PRO A 27 -2.74 2.80 -25.81
CA PRO A 27 -2.80 1.95 -27.00
C PRO A 27 -1.43 1.29 -27.30
N GLY A 28 -1.43 -0.03 -27.51
CA GLY A 28 -0.23 -0.80 -27.83
C GLY A 28 0.65 -1.20 -26.65
N LYS A 29 0.37 -0.73 -25.44
CA LYS A 29 1.07 -1.15 -24.23
C LYS A 29 0.47 -2.42 -23.64
N LYS A 30 1.34 -3.19 -22.99
CA LYS A 30 0.97 -4.43 -22.29
C LYS A 30 1.12 -4.27 -20.78
N VAL A 31 0.42 -5.12 -20.04
CA VAL A 31 0.57 -5.24 -18.59
C VAL A 31 2.04 -5.51 -18.23
N PHE A 32 2.52 -4.85 -17.19
CA PHE A 32 3.88 -4.84 -16.66
C PHE A 32 4.91 -4.09 -17.51
N GLU A 33 4.56 -3.57 -18.66
CA GLU A 33 5.40 -2.55 -19.31
C GLU A 33 5.40 -1.26 -18.49
N THR A 34 6.24 -0.32 -18.89
CA THR A 34 6.33 0.98 -18.24
C THR A 34 5.97 2.12 -19.19
N THR A 35 5.53 3.22 -18.60
CA THR A 35 5.36 4.50 -19.28
C THR A 35 5.92 5.65 -18.45
N LYS A 36 6.15 6.78 -19.06
CA LYS A 36 6.58 8.00 -18.36
C LYS A 36 5.36 8.86 -18.09
N LEU A 37 5.17 9.21 -16.83
CA LEU A 37 4.16 10.17 -16.38
C LEU A 37 4.85 11.38 -15.74
N SER A 38 4.07 12.39 -15.36
CA SER A 38 4.61 13.64 -14.79
C SER A 38 5.44 13.44 -13.51
N TYR A 39 5.17 12.38 -12.78
CA TYR A 39 5.84 12.03 -11.52
C TYR A 39 6.94 10.95 -11.67
N GLY A 40 7.20 10.47 -12.89
CA GLY A 40 8.27 9.49 -13.12
C GLY A 40 7.83 8.29 -13.95
N THR A 41 8.54 7.18 -13.77
CA THR A 41 8.24 5.92 -14.45
C THR A 41 7.12 5.18 -13.73
N GLN A 42 6.07 4.85 -14.48
CA GLN A 42 4.90 4.10 -14.00
C GLN A 42 4.90 2.69 -14.58
N VAL A 43 4.80 1.70 -13.73
CA VAL A 43 4.47 0.32 -14.14
C VAL A 43 3.00 0.27 -14.52
N LEU A 44 2.69 -0.39 -15.64
CA LEU A 44 1.33 -0.53 -16.13
C LEU A 44 0.71 -1.84 -15.63
N TRP A 45 -0.39 -1.70 -14.95
CA TRP A 45 -1.13 -2.79 -14.33
C TRP A 45 -2.34 -3.20 -15.18
N PRO A 46 -2.88 -4.42 -14.99
CA PRO A 46 -4.23 -4.72 -15.48
C PRO A 46 -5.24 -3.78 -14.81
N ASP A 47 -6.38 -3.60 -15.42
CA ASP A 47 -7.52 -2.91 -14.79
C ASP A 47 -7.91 -3.69 -13.53
N HIS A 48 -7.95 -3.02 -12.38
CA HIS A 48 -8.25 -3.65 -11.10
C HIS A 48 -8.79 -2.61 -10.13
N CYS A 49 -9.51 -3.07 -9.15
CA CYS A 49 -10.03 -2.26 -8.05
C CYS A 49 -10.73 -0.97 -8.52
N VAL A 50 -11.48 -1.06 -9.63
CA VAL A 50 -12.22 0.08 -10.19
C VAL A 50 -13.40 0.40 -9.28
N GLN A 51 -13.58 1.67 -9.00
CA GLN A 51 -14.61 2.20 -8.10
C GLN A 51 -15.98 1.58 -8.37
N GLY A 52 -16.62 1.08 -7.32
CA GLY A 52 -17.98 0.54 -7.39
C GLY A 52 -18.09 -0.88 -7.96
N THR A 53 -16.98 -1.53 -8.30
CA THR A 53 -16.98 -2.92 -8.76
C THR A 53 -16.73 -3.89 -7.60
N ASP A 54 -17.10 -5.14 -7.77
CA ASP A 54 -16.81 -6.21 -6.80
C ASP A 54 -15.32 -6.38 -6.58
N ASP A 55 -14.51 -6.17 -7.61
CA ASP A 55 -13.04 -6.25 -7.55
C ASP A 55 -12.43 -5.19 -6.61
N ALA A 56 -13.08 -4.05 -6.45
CA ALA A 56 -12.66 -3.01 -5.51
C ALA A 56 -13.17 -3.26 -4.07
N SER A 57 -14.04 -4.22 -3.88
CA SER A 57 -14.59 -4.54 -2.57
C SER A 57 -13.54 -5.18 -1.67
N LEU A 58 -13.63 -4.92 -0.36
CA LEU A 58 -12.84 -5.67 0.61
C LEU A 58 -13.23 -7.15 0.55
N HIS A 59 -12.21 -8.02 0.61
CA HIS A 59 -12.46 -9.46 0.54
C HIS A 59 -13.47 -9.92 1.61
N LYS A 60 -14.44 -10.73 1.22
CA LYS A 60 -15.54 -11.17 2.10
C LYS A 60 -15.10 -11.83 3.41
N ASP A 61 -13.93 -12.44 3.42
CA ASP A 61 -13.36 -13.09 4.60
C ASP A 61 -12.49 -12.16 5.45
N LEU A 62 -12.25 -10.90 4.99
CA LEU A 62 -11.58 -9.88 5.77
C LEU A 62 -12.58 -9.29 6.79
N LYS A 63 -12.62 -9.90 7.97
CA LYS A 63 -13.52 -9.50 9.04
C LYS A 63 -12.75 -8.72 10.10
N LEU A 64 -12.81 -7.41 10.01
CA LEU A 64 -12.16 -6.48 10.93
C LEU A 64 -13.20 -5.50 11.51
N PRO A 65 -14.13 -6.01 12.35
CA PRO A 65 -15.25 -5.19 12.86
C PRO A 65 -14.77 -4.03 13.76
N THR A 66 -13.56 -4.11 14.27
CA THR A 66 -12.96 -3.07 15.13
C THR A 66 -12.14 -2.03 14.35
N ALA A 67 -12.05 -2.15 13.02
CA ALA A 67 -11.35 -1.13 12.21
C ALA A 67 -12.06 0.23 12.33
N GLN A 68 -11.30 1.26 12.68
CA GLN A 68 -11.84 2.60 12.88
C GLN A 68 -11.85 3.45 11.60
N LEU A 69 -11.02 3.09 10.62
CA LEU A 69 -10.89 3.85 9.37
C LEU A 69 -10.76 2.90 8.19
N ILE A 70 -11.51 3.17 7.14
CA ILE A 70 -11.28 2.61 5.80
C ILE A 70 -10.79 3.76 4.93
N LEU A 71 -9.52 3.71 4.54
CA LEU A 71 -8.87 4.71 3.72
C LEU A 71 -8.84 4.26 2.27
N ARG A 72 -9.56 4.94 1.42
CA ARG A 72 -9.52 4.72 -0.03
C ARG A 72 -8.34 5.45 -0.63
N LYS A 73 -7.62 4.81 -1.54
CA LYS A 73 -6.50 5.39 -2.26
C LYS A 73 -6.55 5.08 -3.75
N GLY A 74 -5.79 5.81 -4.56
CA GLY A 74 -5.76 5.63 -6.01
C GLY A 74 -6.94 6.22 -6.76
N TYR A 75 -7.73 7.08 -6.15
CA TYR A 75 -8.92 7.67 -6.76
C TYR A 75 -8.65 8.91 -7.62
N HIS A 76 -7.43 9.41 -7.68
CA HIS A 76 -7.04 10.45 -8.64
C HIS A 76 -6.59 9.81 -9.95
N LYS A 77 -7.33 10.07 -11.02
CA LYS A 77 -7.16 9.40 -12.32
C LYS A 77 -5.74 9.47 -12.89
N ALA A 78 -5.03 10.56 -12.65
CA ALA A 78 -3.74 10.85 -13.27
C ALA A 78 -2.53 10.38 -12.46
N VAL A 79 -2.73 9.91 -11.24
CA VAL A 79 -1.64 9.57 -10.30
C VAL A 79 -1.90 8.23 -9.65
N ASP A 80 -0.91 7.34 -9.67
CA ASP A 80 -0.98 6.08 -8.96
C ASP A 80 -0.74 6.26 -7.45
N SER A 81 -1.17 5.29 -6.66
CA SER A 81 -1.07 5.35 -5.21
C SER A 81 -0.74 3.97 -4.63
N TYR A 82 0.54 3.71 -4.42
CA TYR A 82 0.97 2.51 -3.68
C TYR A 82 0.91 2.73 -2.18
N SER A 83 1.54 3.81 -1.70
CA SER A 83 1.56 4.16 -0.28
C SER A 83 0.18 4.56 0.24
N ALA A 84 -0.09 4.20 1.50
CA ALA A 84 -1.26 4.68 2.22
C ALA A 84 -1.08 6.12 2.75
N PHE A 85 0.10 6.73 2.63
CA PHE A 85 0.40 8.06 3.16
C PHE A 85 0.42 9.15 2.10
N GLU A 86 0.98 8.86 0.93
CA GLU A 86 1.06 9.81 -0.20
C GLU A 86 0.94 9.07 -1.53
N GLU A 87 0.48 9.75 -2.56
CA GLU A 87 0.42 9.20 -3.91
C GLU A 87 1.81 9.19 -4.58
N ALA A 88 1.92 8.55 -5.74
CA ALA A 88 3.19 8.36 -6.44
C ALA A 88 3.84 9.66 -6.92
N ASP A 89 3.14 10.78 -6.90
CA ASP A 89 3.68 12.12 -7.17
C ASP A 89 4.48 12.71 -6.00
N HIS A 90 4.47 12.05 -4.83
CA HIS A 90 5.10 12.50 -3.58
C HIS A 90 4.64 13.88 -3.10
N LYS A 91 3.43 14.29 -3.47
CA LYS A 91 2.82 15.59 -3.14
C LYS A 91 1.40 15.46 -2.61
N THR A 92 0.63 14.56 -3.19
CA THR A 92 -0.76 14.36 -2.83
C THR A 92 -0.85 13.46 -1.59
N LEU A 93 -1.21 14.05 -0.47
CA LEU A 93 -1.30 13.35 0.81
C LEU A 93 -2.68 12.72 1.00
N THR A 94 -2.72 11.57 1.65
CA THR A 94 -3.98 10.87 1.96
C THR A 94 -4.65 11.36 3.24
N GLY A 95 -3.90 12.00 4.12
CA GLY A 95 -4.35 12.39 5.46
C GLY A 95 -4.07 11.35 6.55
N LEU A 96 -3.56 10.17 6.19
CA LEU A 96 -3.32 9.10 7.18
C LEU A 96 -2.29 9.50 8.24
N ALA A 97 -1.23 10.22 7.86
CA ALA A 97 -0.21 10.65 8.81
C ALA A 97 -0.80 11.54 9.91
N GLY A 98 -1.65 12.50 9.55
CA GLY A 98 -2.34 13.36 10.49
C GLY A 98 -3.29 12.57 11.40
N TYR A 99 -4.06 11.65 10.82
CA TYR A 99 -4.95 10.77 11.57
C TYR A 99 -4.20 9.98 12.64
N LEU A 100 -3.10 9.32 12.28
CA LEU A 100 -2.30 8.53 13.21
C LEU A 100 -1.63 9.39 14.29
N LYS A 101 -1.05 10.53 13.90
CA LYS A 101 -0.37 11.46 14.83
C LYS A 101 -1.34 12.06 15.83
N GLN A 102 -2.54 12.45 15.42
CA GLN A 102 -3.56 12.96 16.33
C GLN A 102 -4.02 11.93 17.37
N ARG A 103 -3.91 10.65 17.05
CA ARG A 103 -4.19 9.55 17.97
C ARG A 103 -2.99 9.13 18.84
N GLY A 104 -1.87 9.82 18.72
CA GLY A 104 -0.65 9.50 19.46
C GLY A 104 0.02 8.20 19.03
N ILE A 105 -0.30 7.67 17.83
CA ILE A 105 0.32 6.47 17.28
C ILE A 105 1.77 6.75 16.93
N LYS A 106 2.68 5.90 17.36
CA LYS A 106 4.12 5.99 17.09
C LYS A 106 4.67 4.79 16.34
N THR A 107 3.98 3.65 16.41
CA THR A 107 4.38 2.39 15.81
C THR A 107 3.29 1.91 14.89
N VAL A 108 3.66 1.49 13.68
CA VAL A 108 2.73 0.91 12.71
C VAL A 108 3.20 -0.47 12.26
N PHE A 109 2.23 -1.37 12.12
CA PHE A 109 2.42 -2.70 11.57
C PHE A 109 1.70 -2.76 10.23
N VAL A 110 2.43 -3.10 9.18
CA VAL A 110 1.89 -3.12 7.81
C VAL A 110 1.70 -4.55 7.35
N THR A 111 0.53 -4.83 6.78
CA THR A 111 0.15 -6.13 6.23
C THR A 111 -0.56 -5.94 4.90
N GLY A 112 -0.86 -7.02 4.20
CA GLY A 112 -1.71 -7.03 3.02
C GLY A 112 -0.95 -7.22 1.71
N LEU A 113 -1.40 -6.55 0.67
CA LEU A 113 -0.96 -6.75 -0.72
C LEU A 113 -0.54 -5.42 -1.34
N ALA A 114 0.44 -5.45 -2.23
CA ALA A 114 1.45 -6.49 -2.40
C ALA A 114 2.70 -6.10 -1.62
N THR A 115 3.43 -7.10 -1.10
CA THR A 115 4.62 -6.88 -0.26
C THR A 115 5.60 -5.90 -0.89
N ASP A 116 5.89 -6.07 -2.17
CA ASP A 116 6.89 -5.34 -2.94
C ASP A 116 6.40 -4.01 -3.54
N PHE A 117 5.11 -3.69 -3.41
CA PHE A 117 4.52 -2.43 -3.88
C PHE A 117 3.80 -1.68 -2.76
N CYS A 118 2.50 -1.83 -2.59
CA CYS A 118 1.74 -1.04 -1.63
C CYS A 118 2.23 -1.19 -0.19
N VAL A 119 2.60 -2.40 0.22
CA VAL A 119 3.15 -2.66 1.57
C VAL A 119 4.51 -1.98 1.73
N ALA A 120 5.43 -2.19 0.80
CA ALA A 120 6.77 -1.61 0.88
C ALA A 120 6.74 -0.08 0.85
N TRP A 121 5.97 0.51 -0.06
CA TRP A 121 5.86 1.97 -0.16
C TRP A 121 5.23 2.57 1.09
N THR A 122 4.18 1.96 1.62
CA THR A 122 3.55 2.38 2.89
C THR A 122 4.54 2.31 4.05
N ALA A 123 5.27 1.20 4.17
CA ALA A 123 6.24 1.01 5.25
C ALA A 123 7.39 2.03 5.17
N MET A 124 7.92 2.27 3.97
CA MET A 124 9.01 3.24 3.78
C MET A 124 8.55 4.67 4.03
N ASP A 125 7.35 5.05 3.60
CA ASP A 125 6.80 6.37 3.87
C ASP A 125 6.49 6.56 5.36
N ALA A 126 6.01 5.53 6.04
CA ALA A 126 5.83 5.57 7.49
C ALA A 126 7.16 5.85 8.21
N ARG A 127 8.25 5.21 7.79
CA ARG A 127 9.59 5.50 8.32
C ARG A 127 10.03 6.94 8.06
N LYS A 128 9.84 7.42 6.84
CA LYS A 128 10.10 8.82 6.45
C LYS A 128 9.36 9.81 7.34
N LEU A 129 8.16 9.46 7.77
CA LEU A 129 7.30 10.28 8.64
C LEU A 129 7.60 10.15 10.14
N GLY A 130 8.57 9.31 10.51
CA GLY A 130 9.06 9.16 11.88
C GLY A 130 8.39 8.06 12.70
N PHE A 131 7.56 7.22 12.10
CA PHE A 131 7.00 6.05 12.77
C PHE A 131 8.03 4.93 12.94
N GLU A 132 7.92 4.15 14.01
CA GLU A 132 8.51 2.84 14.09
C GLU A 132 7.66 1.88 13.24
N VAL A 133 8.30 1.08 12.38
CA VAL A 133 7.58 0.32 11.37
C VAL A 133 7.99 -1.14 11.35
N TYR A 134 7.00 -1.99 11.40
CA TYR A 134 7.10 -3.44 11.20
C TYR A 134 6.28 -3.86 10.00
N VAL A 135 6.83 -4.76 9.17
CA VAL A 135 6.05 -5.49 8.17
C VAL A 135 5.91 -6.94 8.64
N ILE A 136 4.69 -7.41 8.75
CA ILE A 136 4.37 -8.78 9.15
C ILE A 136 4.39 -9.63 7.88
N GLU A 137 5.52 -10.29 7.61
CA GLU A 137 5.78 -10.94 6.32
C GLU A 137 4.76 -12.01 5.96
N ASP A 138 4.46 -12.93 6.88
CA ASP A 138 3.50 -14.02 6.64
C ASP A 138 2.04 -13.55 6.50
N ALA A 139 1.78 -12.29 6.79
CA ALA A 139 0.51 -11.61 6.51
C ALA A 139 0.57 -10.71 5.26
N THR A 140 1.54 -10.93 4.39
CA THR A 140 1.68 -10.26 3.07
C THR A 140 1.86 -11.29 1.97
N ARG A 141 1.62 -10.87 0.72
CA ARG A 141 1.97 -11.65 -0.49
C ARG A 141 2.48 -10.70 -1.55
N ALA A 142 3.51 -11.14 -2.26
CA ALA A 142 4.18 -10.36 -3.29
C ALA A 142 3.67 -10.64 -4.70
N ILE A 143 3.96 -9.72 -5.61
CA ILE A 143 3.84 -9.91 -7.06
C ILE A 143 5.14 -10.51 -7.60
N ASP A 144 6.27 -10.04 -7.10
CA ASP A 144 7.62 -10.41 -7.51
C ASP A 144 7.86 -10.22 -9.02
N LEU A 145 7.69 -8.99 -9.46
CA LEU A 145 7.93 -8.59 -10.84
C LEU A 145 9.44 -8.35 -11.06
N ASN A 146 10.08 -9.29 -11.74
CA ASN A 146 11.52 -9.22 -12.09
C ASN A 146 12.44 -8.92 -10.88
N GLY A 147 12.22 -9.60 -9.77
CA GLY A 147 13.02 -9.44 -8.55
C GLY A 147 12.59 -8.28 -7.64
N SER A 148 11.41 -7.71 -7.86
CA SER A 148 10.90 -6.59 -7.05
C SER A 148 10.76 -6.94 -5.58
N LEU A 149 10.50 -8.20 -5.22
CA LEU A 149 10.38 -8.61 -3.82
C LEU A 149 11.71 -8.48 -3.06
N ALA A 150 12.79 -9.06 -3.59
CA ALA A 150 14.10 -8.95 -2.97
C ALA A 150 14.58 -7.49 -2.90
N ALA A 151 14.34 -6.72 -3.96
CA ALA A 151 14.66 -5.29 -3.99
C ALA A 151 13.88 -4.51 -2.94
N ALA A 152 12.59 -4.78 -2.77
CA ALA A 152 11.75 -4.12 -1.78
C ALA A 152 12.21 -4.41 -0.35
N TRP A 153 12.52 -5.65 -0.02
CA TRP A 153 13.05 -6.00 1.30
C TRP A 153 14.38 -5.30 1.59
N LYS A 154 15.27 -5.24 0.61
CA LYS A 154 16.54 -4.52 0.75
C LYS A 154 16.32 -3.03 1.02
N GLN A 155 15.42 -2.38 0.28
CA GLN A 155 15.10 -0.97 0.46
C GLN A 155 14.43 -0.70 1.81
N MET A 156 13.46 -1.52 2.21
CA MET A 156 12.78 -1.41 3.49
C MET A 156 13.77 -1.55 4.65
N SER A 157 14.65 -2.56 4.61
CA SER A 157 15.69 -2.77 5.63
C SER A 157 16.63 -1.56 5.72
N ALA A 158 17.08 -1.01 4.59
CA ALA A 158 17.95 0.16 4.54
C ALA A 158 17.29 1.41 5.17
N LYS A 159 15.98 1.49 5.17
CA LYS A 159 15.20 2.59 5.79
C LYS A 159 14.80 2.30 7.25
N GLY A 160 15.18 1.16 7.80
CA GLY A 160 14.89 0.79 9.18
C GLY A 160 13.51 0.17 9.41
N VAL A 161 12.87 -0.34 8.35
CA VAL A 161 11.67 -1.16 8.48
C VAL A 161 12.08 -2.54 9.01
N LYS A 162 11.37 -3.00 10.04
CA LYS A 162 11.62 -4.31 10.66
C LYS A 162 10.73 -5.37 10.03
N ARG A 163 11.32 -6.51 9.68
CA ARG A 163 10.65 -7.67 9.10
C ARG A 163 10.38 -8.69 10.19
N ILE A 164 9.11 -9.01 10.43
CA ILE A 164 8.68 -9.95 11.47
C ILE A 164 7.67 -10.96 10.92
N GLN A 165 7.43 -12.00 11.70
CA GLN A 165 6.35 -12.95 11.48
C GLN A 165 5.18 -12.64 12.43
N SER A 166 3.99 -13.13 12.13
CA SER A 166 2.81 -12.90 12.97
C SER A 166 2.99 -13.44 14.41
N GLY A 167 3.79 -14.49 14.58
CA GLY A 167 4.13 -15.04 15.88
C GLY A 167 5.00 -14.12 16.77
N ASP A 168 5.64 -13.11 16.17
CA ASP A 168 6.55 -12.21 16.88
C ASP A 168 5.82 -10.97 17.46
N ILE A 169 4.53 -10.80 17.19
CA ILE A 169 3.78 -9.57 17.53
C ILE A 169 3.81 -9.29 19.03
N ALA A 170 3.74 -10.30 19.88
CA ALA A 170 3.75 -10.12 21.34
C ALA A 170 5.08 -9.57 21.89
N SER A 171 6.16 -9.62 21.11
CA SER A 171 7.51 -9.15 21.47
C SER A 171 7.96 -7.93 20.68
N ALA A 172 7.11 -7.44 19.79
CA ALA A 172 7.41 -6.29 18.94
C ALA A 172 7.09 -4.94 19.61
#